data_0db4b239a99bace7a9678b5f66250f2f
#
_entry.id   0db4b239a99bace7a9678b5f66250f2f
#
_cell.length_a   1.000
_cell.length_b   1.000
_cell.length_c   1.000
_cell.angle_alpha   90.00
_cell.angle_beta   90.00
_cell.angle_gamma   90.00
#
_symmetry.space_group_name_H-M   'P 1'
#
loop_
_entity.id
_entity.type
_entity.pdbx_description
1 polymer ?
#
loop_
_entity_poly.entity_id
_entity_poly.type
_entity_poly.pdbx_seq_one_letter_code
_entity_poly.pdbx_strand_id
1 'polypeptide(L)'
;MTSFPFYLDCDTGIDDALALAYLLASPQADVRGIGAVSGNVSAAVGARNTLDLLELAGHAHIPVALGAHDPLAGSFGGGAPWVHGANGIGEVELSMAAAGLAPETAAEMLVRLAQEHPGTLRVLAIGPLTNIAEALRLEPSLPQLVAEITIMGGAALAPGNLTPVAEANIANDPEAAALVLSADWNVTLVPLDVTMTNVLEENHRQELLASSGAVPRALGEMLGYYFRFYEGLFGRACSAMHDPLAAALAVGAVTPAVAPVVHVDVDTTSGPSRGQTVCDLRGLYMDYPEQPGARCRVVLALEGDFAPHLVETLLAYSSAAAASEPVGATVA
;
A
#
# COMPACT_ATOMS: atom_id res chain seq x y z
N MET A 1 -6.05 22.54 -6.07
CA MET A 1 -6.05 21.67 -4.86
C MET A 1 -4.62 21.61 -4.36
N THR A 2 -4.40 21.55 -3.06
CA THR A 2 -3.05 21.42 -2.50
C THR A 2 -2.62 19.96 -2.61
N SER A 3 -1.48 19.68 -3.27
CA SER A 3 -0.87 18.35 -3.26
C SER A 3 0.11 18.23 -2.10
N PHE A 4 0.23 17.03 -1.56
CA PHE A 4 1.14 16.71 -0.44
C PHE A 4 2.26 15.80 -0.93
N PRO A 5 3.51 15.98 -0.43
CA PRO A 5 4.59 15.08 -0.72
C PRO A 5 4.33 13.71 -0.09
N PHE A 6 4.45 12.64 -0.89
CA PHE A 6 4.27 11.25 -0.47
C PHE A 6 5.56 10.44 -0.62
N TYR A 7 5.81 9.61 0.36
CA TYR A 7 6.68 8.44 0.26
C TYR A 7 5.80 7.19 0.31
N LEU A 8 5.97 6.31 -0.67
CA LEU A 8 5.32 5.00 -0.74
C LEU A 8 6.31 3.92 -0.34
N ASP A 9 5.94 3.01 0.58
CA ASP A 9 6.68 1.80 0.90
C ASP A 9 5.84 0.58 0.53
N CYS A 10 6.35 -0.28 -0.36
CA CYS A 10 5.57 -1.35 -1.00
C CYS A 10 6.42 -2.59 -1.27
N ASP A 11 5.76 -3.74 -1.40
CA ASP A 11 6.37 -5.04 -1.78
C ASP A 11 5.86 -5.53 -3.16
N THR A 12 5.61 -4.65 -4.04
CA THR A 12 4.90 -4.56 -5.32
C THR A 12 4.38 -5.88 -5.84
N GLY A 13 3.19 -6.20 -5.33
CA GLY A 13 2.25 -7.19 -5.81
C GLY A 13 1.20 -6.56 -6.75
N ILE A 14 0.07 -7.27 -6.93
CA ILE A 14 -1.02 -6.84 -7.82
C ILE A 14 -1.78 -5.65 -7.23
N ASP A 15 -2.10 -5.67 -5.95
CA ASP A 15 -2.81 -4.58 -5.27
C ASP A 15 -1.91 -3.38 -4.98
N ASP A 16 -0.60 -3.58 -4.73
CA ASP A 16 0.39 -2.50 -4.74
C ASP A 16 0.41 -1.76 -6.08
N ALA A 17 0.33 -2.50 -7.20
CA ALA A 17 0.29 -1.91 -8.54
C ALA A 17 -0.96 -1.02 -8.73
N LEU A 18 -2.13 -1.46 -8.21
CA LEU A 18 -3.36 -0.66 -8.18
C LEU A 18 -3.19 0.58 -7.30
N ALA A 19 -2.58 0.45 -6.12
CA ALA A 19 -2.35 1.56 -5.20
C ALA A 19 -1.38 2.60 -5.79
N LEU A 20 -0.28 2.17 -6.40
CA LEU A 20 0.66 3.05 -7.09
C LEU A 20 -0.04 3.83 -8.21
N ALA A 21 -0.77 3.13 -9.09
CA ALA A 21 -1.50 3.79 -10.17
C ALA A 21 -2.56 4.78 -9.65
N TYR A 22 -3.24 4.44 -8.56
CA TYR A 22 -4.20 5.33 -7.91
C TYR A 22 -3.54 6.59 -7.32
N LEU A 23 -2.38 6.45 -6.65
CA LEU A 23 -1.62 7.61 -6.18
C LEU A 23 -1.19 8.52 -7.32
N LEU A 24 -0.64 7.96 -8.39
CA LEU A 24 -0.22 8.72 -9.58
C LEU A 24 -1.39 9.44 -10.26
N ALA A 25 -2.60 8.86 -10.20
CA ALA A 25 -3.82 9.46 -10.72
C ALA A 25 -4.40 10.54 -9.79
N SER A 26 -4.02 10.56 -8.52
CA SER A 26 -4.61 11.42 -7.49
C SER A 26 -3.96 12.81 -7.47
N PRO A 27 -4.69 13.90 -7.76
CA PRO A 27 -4.11 15.25 -7.78
C PRO A 27 -3.66 15.76 -6.40
N GLN A 28 -4.02 15.05 -5.34
CA GLN A 28 -3.60 15.32 -3.97
C GLN A 28 -2.23 14.71 -3.63
N ALA A 29 -1.76 13.72 -4.41
CA ALA A 29 -0.49 13.05 -4.17
C ALA A 29 0.61 13.62 -5.06
N ASP A 30 1.75 13.93 -4.46
CA ASP A 30 3.00 14.26 -5.12
C ASP A 30 4.04 13.22 -4.66
N VAL A 31 4.14 12.11 -5.40
CA VAL A 31 5.00 10.98 -5.03
C VAL A 31 6.47 11.37 -5.22
N ARG A 32 7.20 11.48 -4.12
CA ARG A 32 8.60 11.94 -4.06
C ARG A 32 9.62 10.82 -4.04
N GLY A 33 9.20 9.62 -3.68
CA GLY A 33 10.06 8.44 -3.66
C GLY A 33 9.28 7.20 -3.27
N ILE A 34 9.83 6.05 -3.66
CA ILE A 34 9.24 4.74 -3.39
C ILE A 34 10.33 3.83 -2.83
N GLY A 35 10.04 3.19 -1.70
CA GLY A 35 10.85 2.15 -1.11
C GLY A 35 10.27 0.77 -1.39
N ALA A 36 11.12 -0.17 -1.79
CA ALA A 36 10.72 -1.55 -2.00
C ALA A 36 11.18 -2.42 -0.83
N VAL A 37 10.25 -3.20 -0.25
CA VAL A 37 10.51 -4.17 0.82
C VAL A 37 10.17 -5.58 0.32
N SER A 38 10.67 -6.64 0.97
CA SER A 38 10.20 -8.00 0.70
C SER A 38 8.92 -8.29 1.46
N GLY A 39 7.98 -8.95 0.78
CA GLY A 39 6.69 -9.40 1.32
C GLY A 39 6.01 -10.30 0.29
N ASN A 40 5.22 -9.75 -0.63
CA ASN A 40 4.60 -10.49 -1.74
C ASN A 40 5.62 -11.16 -2.65
N VAL A 41 6.72 -10.46 -2.89
CA VAL A 41 7.92 -10.91 -3.61
C VAL A 41 9.16 -10.42 -2.88
N SER A 42 10.37 -10.78 -3.36
CA SER A 42 11.59 -10.18 -2.83
C SER A 42 11.67 -8.69 -3.15
N ALA A 43 12.31 -7.90 -2.28
CA ALA A 43 12.49 -6.45 -2.48
C ALA A 43 13.06 -6.12 -3.87
N ALA A 44 13.98 -6.94 -4.39
CA ALA A 44 14.56 -6.75 -5.72
C ALA A 44 13.54 -6.95 -6.85
N VAL A 45 12.64 -7.93 -6.75
CA VAL A 45 11.56 -8.15 -7.71
C VAL A 45 10.52 -7.04 -7.59
N GLY A 46 10.11 -6.69 -6.37
CA GLY A 46 9.17 -5.57 -6.11
C GLY A 46 9.69 -4.25 -6.67
N ALA A 47 10.97 -3.93 -6.42
CA ALA A 47 11.59 -2.73 -6.96
C ALA A 47 11.60 -2.72 -8.50
N ARG A 48 11.85 -3.86 -9.15
CA ARG A 48 11.79 -3.98 -10.62
C ARG A 48 10.37 -3.74 -11.12
N ASN A 49 9.37 -4.40 -10.51
CA ASN A 49 7.97 -4.20 -10.85
C ASN A 49 7.55 -2.73 -10.73
N THR A 50 7.98 -2.06 -9.64
CA THR A 50 7.72 -0.64 -9.42
C THR A 50 8.30 0.24 -10.53
N LEU A 51 9.56 0.02 -10.92
CA LEU A 51 10.20 0.75 -12.01
C LEU A 51 9.46 0.55 -13.35
N ASP A 52 9.07 -0.70 -13.67
CA ASP A 52 8.36 -1.03 -14.90
C ASP A 52 6.95 -0.41 -14.94
N LEU A 53 6.27 -0.37 -13.80
CA LEU A 53 4.97 0.32 -13.66
C LEU A 53 5.11 1.83 -13.81
N LEU A 54 6.15 2.44 -13.23
CA LEU A 54 6.43 3.87 -13.39
C LEU A 54 6.76 4.24 -14.85
N GLU A 55 7.53 3.40 -15.55
CA GLU A 55 7.79 3.58 -16.99
C GLU A 55 6.50 3.51 -17.79
N LEU A 56 5.65 2.49 -17.54
CA LEU A 56 4.35 2.34 -18.20
C LEU A 56 3.43 3.54 -17.95
N ALA A 57 3.51 4.13 -16.76
CA ALA A 57 2.70 5.27 -16.33
C ALA A 57 3.29 6.64 -16.78
N GLY A 58 4.48 6.67 -17.38
CA GLY A 58 5.17 7.91 -17.77
C GLY A 58 5.79 8.68 -16.60
N HIS A 59 6.05 8.03 -15.48
CA HIS A 59 6.62 8.60 -14.25
C HIS A 59 8.01 8.04 -13.90
N ALA A 60 8.79 7.61 -14.88
CA ALA A 60 10.14 7.06 -14.70
C ALA A 60 11.13 7.97 -13.94
N HIS A 61 10.76 9.24 -13.73
CA HIS A 61 11.56 10.20 -12.96
C HIS A 61 11.42 10.04 -11.44
N ILE A 62 10.41 9.31 -10.95
CA ILE A 62 10.22 9.06 -9.52
C ILE A 62 11.29 8.06 -9.04
N PRO A 63 12.12 8.40 -8.04
CA PRO A 63 13.16 7.50 -7.57
C PRO A 63 12.57 6.31 -6.82
N VAL A 64 13.13 5.11 -7.09
CA VAL A 64 12.83 3.86 -6.41
C VAL A 64 14.08 3.37 -5.68
N ALA A 65 14.01 3.17 -4.38
CA ALA A 65 15.10 2.68 -3.56
C ALA A 65 14.89 1.21 -3.17
N LEU A 66 15.96 0.43 -3.20
CA LEU A 66 15.94 -0.93 -2.68
C LEU A 66 15.98 -0.90 -1.15
N GLY A 67 15.05 -1.58 -0.51
CA GLY A 67 14.97 -1.70 0.94
C GLY A 67 15.29 -3.11 1.43
N ALA A 68 14.77 -3.42 2.62
CA ALA A 68 15.06 -4.63 3.35
C ALA A 68 14.62 -5.90 2.59
N HIS A 69 15.54 -6.86 2.51
CA HIS A 69 15.21 -8.20 1.99
C HIS A 69 14.69 -9.11 3.09
N ASP A 70 15.33 -9.08 4.25
CA ASP A 70 14.94 -9.88 5.41
C ASP A 70 14.16 -9.03 6.43
N PRO A 71 13.21 -9.61 7.18
CA PRO A 71 12.57 -8.95 8.31
C PRO A 71 13.58 -8.67 9.43
N LEU A 72 13.24 -7.83 10.41
CA LEU A 72 14.08 -7.51 11.56
C LEU A 72 14.50 -8.76 12.36
N ALA A 73 13.69 -9.80 12.32
CA ALA A 73 13.98 -11.08 12.97
C ALA A 73 13.65 -12.25 12.04
N GLY A 74 14.67 -12.94 11.55
CA GLY A 74 14.51 -14.09 10.66
C GLY A 74 15.00 -13.82 9.25
N SER A 75 14.39 -14.48 8.26
CA SER A 75 14.70 -14.33 6.85
C SER A 75 13.44 -14.32 6.01
N PHE A 76 13.52 -13.72 4.82
CA PHE A 76 12.41 -13.66 3.88
C PHE A 76 11.82 -15.02 3.55
N GLY A 77 10.51 -15.18 3.71
CA GLY A 77 9.79 -16.45 3.59
C GLY A 77 9.53 -16.92 2.15
N GLY A 78 9.98 -16.17 1.12
CA GLY A 78 9.81 -16.54 -0.30
C GLY A 78 8.58 -15.94 -0.99
N GLY A 79 7.82 -15.09 -0.30
CA GLY A 79 6.68 -14.36 -0.87
C GLY A 79 5.39 -15.18 -1.01
N ALA A 80 4.46 -14.67 -1.81
CA ALA A 80 3.12 -15.25 -2.01
C ALA A 80 2.80 -15.51 -3.51
N PRO A 81 3.58 -16.36 -4.21
CA PRO A 81 3.38 -16.57 -5.65
C PRO A 81 2.02 -17.18 -6.01
N TRP A 82 1.35 -17.86 -5.08
CA TRP A 82 -0.01 -18.38 -5.28
C TRP A 82 -1.08 -17.28 -5.27
N VAL A 83 -0.76 -16.07 -4.76
CA VAL A 83 -1.63 -14.89 -4.72
C VAL A 83 -1.30 -13.95 -5.87
N HIS A 84 -0.01 -13.61 -6.02
CA HIS A 84 0.45 -12.54 -6.92
C HIS A 84 1.16 -13.04 -8.20
N GLY A 85 1.33 -14.36 -8.37
CA GLY A 85 2.16 -14.93 -9.45
C GLY A 85 3.65 -14.95 -9.08
N ALA A 86 4.45 -15.71 -9.85
CA ALA A 86 5.88 -15.85 -9.58
C ALA A 86 6.65 -14.54 -9.80
N ASN A 87 6.16 -13.68 -10.71
CA ASN A 87 6.72 -12.35 -10.94
C ASN A 87 6.12 -11.26 -10.03
N GLY A 88 5.11 -11.58 -9.22
CA GLY A 88 4.45 -10.64 -8.31
C GLY A 88 3.31 -9.83 -8.91
N ILE A 89 3.19 -9.77 -10.23
CA ILE A 89 2.20 -8.96 -10.95
C ILE A 89 1.30 -9.81 -11.88
N GLY A 90 0.92 -11.00 -11.41
CA GLY A 90 -0.05 -11.86 -12.09
C GLY A 90 0.44 -12.48 -13.39
N GLU A 91 1.75 -12.68 -13.54
CA GLU A 91 2.42 -13.17 -14.76
C GLU A 91 2.28 -12.21 -15.96
N VAL A 92 1.89 -10.96 -15.72
CA VAL A 92 1.87 -9.92 -16.76
C VAL A 92 3.30 -9.48 -17.05
N GLU A 93 3.64 -9.39 -18.33
CA GLU A 93 4.95 -8.91 -18.79
C GLU A 93 4.84 -7.41 -19.10
N LEU A 94 5.59 -6.59 -18.40
CA LEU A 94 5.74 -5.17 -18.67
C LEU A 94 7.05 -4.90 -19.43
N SER A 95 7.08 -3.80 -20.18
CA SER A 95 8.33 -3.34 -20.77
C SER A 95 9.31 -2.94 -19.67
N MET A 96 10.54 -3.45 -19.76
CA MET A 96 11.57 -3.16 -18.77
C MET A 96 11.94 -1.67 -18.80
N ALA A 97 11.82 -1.01 -17.66
CA ALA A 97 12.20 0.39 -17.51
C ALA A 97 13.70 0.60 -17.74
N ALA A 98 14.03 1.72 -18.36
CA ALA A 98 15.41 2.15 -18.52
C ALA A 98 16.00 2.75 -17.23
N ALA A 99 15.16 3.26 -16.33
CA ALA A 99 15.56 3.80 -15.05
C ALA A 99 16.14 2.71 -14.14
N GLY A 100 17.20 3.05 -13.40
CA GLY A 100 17.80 2.23 -12.36
C GLY A 100 17.29 2.60 -10.96
N LEU A 101 17.71 1.81 -9.97
CA LEU A 101 17.43 2.10 -8.56
C LEU A 101 18.22 3.31 -8.07
N ALA A 102 17.65 4.03 -7.11
CA ALA A 102 18.35 5.06 -6.36
C ALA A 102 19.55 4.46 -5.61
N PRO A 103 20.64 5.22 -5.40
CA PRO A 103 21.85 4.71 -4.73
C PRO A 103 21.68 4.52 -3.23
N GLU A 104 20.69 5.18 -2.62
CA GLU A 104 20.35 5.09 -1.20
C GLU A 104 19.40 3.92 -0.93
N THR A 105 19.34 3.44 0.29
CA THR A 105 18.35 2.46 0.74
C THR A 105 16.96 3.11 0.91
N ALA A 106 15.89 2.30 0.94
CA ALA A 106 14.53 2.78 1.18
C ALA A 106 14.41 3.55 2.51
N ALA A 107 15.06 3.06 3.56
CA ALA A 107 15.08 3.73 4.87
C ALA A 107 15.82 5.08 4.83
N GLU A 108 16.97 5.16 4.16
CA GLU A 108 17.71 6.41 3.97
C GLU A 108 16.90 7.42 3.13
N MET A 109 16.23 6.95 2.07
CA MET A 109 15.35 7.79 1.25
C MET A 109 14.20 8.38 2.08
N LEU A 110 13.54 7.56 2.89
CA LEU A 110 12.46 8.05 3.77
C LEU A 110 12.98 9.13 4.72
N VAL A 111 14.11 8.91 5.38
CA VAL A 111 14.71 9.91 6.29
C VAL A 111 15.03 11.20 5.55
N ARG A 112 15.67 11.12 4.39
CA ARG A 112 15.99 12.30 3.58
C ARG A 112 14.74 13.07 3.18
N LEU A 113 13.71 12.38 2.65
CA LEU A 113 12.45 13.03 2.24
C LEU A 113 11.71 13.66 3.43
N ALA A 114 11.75 13.04 4.61
CA ALA A 114 11.18 13.63 5.82
C ALA A 114 11.90 14.91 6.25
N GLN A 115 13.22 14.96 6.10
CA GLN A 115 14.04 16.15 6.36
C GLN A 115 13.84 17.24 5.29
N GLU A 116 13.59 16.89 4.03
CA GLU A 116 13.29 17.83 2.95
C GLU A 116 11.87 18.40 3.04
N HIS A 117 10.92 17.65 3.63
CA HIS A 117 9.50 18.00 3.74
C HIS A 117 8.98 17.94 5.18
N PRO A 118 9.63 18.61 6.16
CA PRO A 118 9.33 18.45 7.58
C PRO A 118 7.89 18.84 7.90
N GLY A 119 7.18 17.95 8.61
CA GLY A 119 5.80 18.13 9.02
C GLY A 119 4.77 18.12 7.87
N THR A 120 5.21 17.83 6.63
CA THR A 120 4.30 17.77 5.46
C THR A 120 4.37 16.47 4.69
N LEU A 121 5.47 15.72 4.81
CA LEU A 121 5.60 14.40 4.19
C LEU A 121 4.54 13.44 4.74
N ARG A 122 3.82 12.79 3.85
CA ARG A 122 2.92 11.69 4.17
C ARG A 122 3.57 10.38 3.76
N VAL A 123 3.44 9.38 4.62
CA VAL A 123 3.94 8.03 4.35
C VAL A 123 2.76 7.10 4.10
N LEU A 124 2.80 6.38 3.00
CA LEU A 124 1.90 5.26 2.73
C LEU A 124 2.74 3.97 2.75
N ALA A 125 2.52 3.11 3.73
CA ALA A 125 3.17 1.81 3.85
C ALA A 125 2.14 0.71 3.59
N ILE A 126 2.34 -0.05 2.51
CA ILE A 126 1.43 -1.11 2.05
C ILE A 126 2.09 -2.49 1.99
N GLY A 127 3.36 -2.58 2.36
CA GLY A 127 4.10 -3.82 2.57
C GLY A 127 4.50 -4.02 4.05
N PRO A 128 5.32 -5.05 4.36
CA PRO A 128 5.91 -5.22 5.68
C PRO A 128 6.71 -4.00 6.14
N LEU A 129 6.61 -3.64 7.42
CA LEU A 129 7.07 -2.34 7.94
C LEU A 129 8.59 -2.26 8.20
N THR A 130 9.38 -3.18 7.66
CA THR A 130 10.83 -3.29 7.91
C THR A 130 11.58 -2.02 7.54
N ASN A 131 11.34 -1.44 6.35
CA ASN A 131 12.00 -0.19 5.93
C ASN A 131 11.65 0.98 6.85
N ILE A 132 10.39 1.07 7.28
CA ILE A 132 9.92 2.14 8.18
C ILE A 132 10.57 2.00 9.56
N ALA A 133 10.71 0.76 10.05
CA ALA A 133 11.39 0.47 11.32
C ALA A 133 12.90 0.77 11.24
N GLU A 134 13.54 0.46 10.11
CA GLU A 134 14.95 0.84 9.88
C GLU A 134 15.13 2.36 9.82
N ALA A 135 14.22 3.07 9.14
CA ALA A 135 14.23 4.53 9.10
C ALA A 135 14.08 5.16 10.50
N LEU A 136 13.21 4.61 11.35
CA LEU A 136 13.08 5.01 12.75
C LEU A 136 14.37 4.78 13.57
N ARG A 137 15.13 3.72 13.26
CA ARG A 137 16.43 3.46 13.90
C ARG A 137 17.51 4.42 13.41
N LEU A 138 17.48 4.80 12.13
CA LEU A 138 18.40 5.78 11.54
C LEU A 138 18.12 7.19 12.05
N GLU A 139 16.85 7.56 12.15
CA GLU A 139 16.40 8.88 12.58
C GLU A 139 15.28 8.76 13.64
N PRO A 140 15.62 8.71 14.93
CA PRO A 140 14.62 8.58 15.99
C PRO A 140 13.62 9.74 16.07
N SER A 141 13.94 10.91 15.49
CA SER A 141 13.03 12.06 15.40
C SER A 141 12.09 11.99 14.18
N LEU A 142 12.15 10.93 13.38
CA LEU A 142 11.30 10.75 12.19
C LEU A 142 9.80 10.97 12.45
N PRO A 143 9.23 10.53 13.60
CA PRO A 143 7.83 10.78 13.93
C PRO A 143 7.45 12.29 14.02
N GLN A 144 8.38 13.16 14.34
CA GLN A 144 8.17 14.61 14.39
C GLN A 144 8.33 15.28 13.02
N LEU A 145 8.99 14.60 12.06
CA LEU A 145 9.23 15.11 10.71
C LEU A 145 8.12 14.69 9.73
N VAL A 146 7.44 13.58 9.99
CA VAL A 146 6.36 13.05 9.15
C VAL A 146 5.01 13.61 9.61
N ALA A 147 4.16 14.03 8.68
CA ALA A 147 2.82 14.55 9.00
C ALA A 147 1.89 13.45 9.52
N GLU A 148 1.86 12.32 8.83
CA GLU A 148 1.08 11.13 9.15
C GLU A 148 1.62 9.91 8.42
N ILE A 149 1.34 8.72 8.94
CA ILE A 149 1.59 7.46 8.27
C ILE A 149 0.28 6.68 8.13
N THR A 150 -0.04 6.27 6.89
CA THR A 150 -1.13 5.33 6.61
C THR A 150 -0.52 3.96 6.34
N ILE A 151 -1.01 2.95 7.04
CA ILE A 151 -0.50 1.57 6.98
C ILE A 151 -1.63 0.65 6.53
N MET A 152 -1.44 -0.05 5.40
CA MET A 152 -2.24 -1.23 5.11
C MET A 152 -1.67 -2.39 5.92
N GLY A 153 -2.48 -2.94 6.81
CA GLY A 153 -2.05 -4.08 7.63
C GLY A 153 -2.93 -4.33 8.84
N GLY A 154 -2.74 -5.50 9.42
CA GLY A 154 -3.41 -5.91 10.64
C GLY A 154 -4.83 -6.43 10.46
N ALA A 155 -5.35 -6.95 11.57
CA ALA A 155 -6.71 -7.42 11.73
C ALA A 155 -7.18 -7.06 13.14
N ALA A 156 -8.22 -6.25 13.26
CA ALA A 156 -8.68 -5.72 14.54
C ALA A 156 -9.79 -6.60 15.16
N LEU A 157 -10.85 -6.84 14.39
CA LEU A 157 -11.97 -7.74 14.73
C LEU A 157 -12.07 -8.87 13.70
N ALA A 158 -11.55 -8.68 12.48
CA ALA A 158 -11.50 -9.71 11.45
C ALA A 158 -10.48 -10.80 11.79
N PRO A 159 -10.62 -12.03 11.27
CA PRO A 159 -9.54 -13.00 11.31
C PRO A 159 -8.34 -12.53 10.47
N GLY A 160 -7.16 -13.10 10.74
CA GLY A 160 -6.00 -12.91 9.87
C GLY A 160 -6.15 -13.60 8.50
N ASN A 161 -5.25 -13.28 7.58
CA ASN A 161 -5.18 -13.90 6.24
C ASN A 161 -3.91 -14.74 6.02
N LEU A 162 -2.84 -14.52 6.82
CA LEU A 162 -1.64 -15.36 6.79
C LEU A 162 -1.66 -16.41 7.91
N THR A 163 -2.08 -16.02 9.09
CA THR A 163 -2.39 -16.93 10.21
C THR A 163 -3.83 -16.72 10.65
N PRO A 164 -4.41 -17.55 11.54
CA PRO A 164 -5.78 -17.32 12.02
C PRO A 164 -6.03 -15.94 12.62
N VAL A 165 -4.99 -15.24 13.08
CA VAL A 165 -5.12 -13.96 13.81
C VAL A 165 -4.22 -12.83 13.25
N ALA A 166 -3.28 -13.14 12.34
CA ALA A 166 -2.34 -12.17 11.83
C ALA A 166 -2.53 -11.91 10.34
N GLU A 167 -2.55 -10.64 9.99
CA GLU A 167 -2.54 -10.16 8.62
C GLU A 167 -1.08 -10.24 8.06
N ALA A 168 -0.95 -10.39 6.75
CA ALA A 168 0.30 -10.72 6.07
C ALA A 168 1.43 -9.70 6.30
N ASN A 169 1.17 -8.40 6.15
CA ASN A 169 2.19 -7.36 6.30
C ASN A 169 2.76 -7.34 7.74
N ILE A 170 1.85 -7.43 8.71
CA ILE A 170 2.25 -7.47 10.13
C ILE A 170 2.93 -8.79 10.49
N ALA A 171 2.43 -9.92 9.97
CA ALA A 171 2.97 -11.24 10.25
C ALA A 171 4.36 -11.47 9.62
N ASN A 172 4.67 -10.82 8.50
CA ASN A 172 5.97 -10.91 7.84
C ASN A 172 7.10 -10.24 8.65
N ASP A 173 6.80 -9.17 9.40
CA ASP A 173 7.74 -8.55 10.33
C ASP A 173 7.03 -7.96 11.57
N PRO A 174 6.62 -8.81 12.53
CA PRO A 174 5.96 -8.34 13.75
C PRO A 174 6.81 -7.39 14.60
N GLU A 175 8.13 -7.57 14.60
CA GLU A 175 9.07 -6.72 15.32
C GLU A 175 9.11 -5.29 14.72
N ALA A 176 9.13 -5.18 13.39
CA ALA A 176 9.04 -3.90 12.72
C ALA A 176 7.67 -3.24 12.98
N ALA A 177 6.59 -4.00 12.86
CA ALA A 177 5.25 -3.49 13.13
C ALA A 177 5.08 -2.98 14.56
N ALA A 178 5.58 -3.73 15.57
CA ALA A 178 5.57 -3.29 16.96
C ALA A 178 6.35 -1.98 17.16
N LEU A 179 7.54 -1.86 16.55
CA LEU A 179 8.35 -0.64 16.63
C LEU A 179 7.64 0.56 15.99
N VAL A 180 7.07 0.39 14.80
CA VAL A 180 6.40 1.45 14.04
C VAL A 180 5.13 1.90 14.73
N LEU A 181 4.29 0.97 15.20
CA LEU A 181 3.01 1.31 15.85
C LEU A 181 3.18 1.91 17.25
N SER A 182 4.30 1.62 17.93
CA SER A 182 4.63 2.22 19.23
C SER A 182 5.28 3.61 19.14
N ALA A 183 5.69 4.06 17.96
CA ALA A 183 6.34 5.35 17.77
C ALA A 183 5.36 6.54 17.94
N ASP A 184 5.91 7.73 18.23
CA ASP A 184 5.14 8.93 18.63
C ASP A 184 4.65 9.74 17.41
N TRP A 185 3.89 9.10 16.52
CA TRP A 185 3.25 9.72 15.35
C TRP A 185 1.78 9.34 15.17
N ASN A 186 1.08 10.07 14.32
CA ASN A 186 -0.30 9.75 13.97
C ASN A 186 -0.30 8.63 12.93
N VAL A 187 -0.95 7.51 13.28
CA VAL A 187 -1.12 6.35 12.41
C VAL A 187 -2.57 6.25 11.97
N THR A 188 -2.79 5.99 10.67
CA THR A 188 -4.05 5.46 10.15
C THR A 188 -3.80 4.02 9.74
N LEU A 189 -4.34 3.07 10.52
CA LEU A 189 -4.27 1.63 10.24
C LEU A 189 -5.49 1.20 9.43
N VAL A 190 -5.24 0.53 8.30
CA VAL A 190 -6.26 0.06 7.36
C VAL A 190 -6.24 -1.48 7.35
N PRO A 191 -6.96 -2.12 8.32
CA PRO A 191 -6.88 -3.55 8.54
C PRO A 191 -7.82 -4.34 7.63
N LEU A 192 -7.73 -5.67 7.72
CA LEU A 192 -8.61 -6.60 6.98
C LEU A 192 -10.10 -6.36 7.24
N ASP A 193 -10.46 -5.78 8.38
CA ASP A 193 -11.83 -5.43 8.75
C ASP A 193 -12.53 -4.60 7.66
N VAL A 194 -11.84 -3.63 7.12
CA VAL A 194 -12.39 -2.75 6.08
C VAL A 194 -11.99 -3.20 4.67
N THR A 195 -10.79 -3.75 4.48
CA THR A 195 -10.33 -4.08 3.13
C THR A 195 -11.02 -5.30 2.55
N MET A 196 -11.34 -6.31 3.37
CA MET A 196 -12.06 -7.51 2.94
C MET A 196 -13.54 -7.28 2.62
N THR A 197 -14.10 -6.16 3.07
CA THR A 197 -15.49 -5.79 2.78
C THR A 197 -15.64 -4.89 1.55
N ASN A 198 -14.52 -4.38 1.03
CA ASN A 198 -14.46 -3.58 -0.18
C ASN A 198 -13.81 -4.39 -1.31
N VAL A 199 -14.57 -4.73 -2.34
CA VAL A 199 -14.13 -5.68 -3.37
C VAL A 199 -14.27 -5.10 -4.78
N LEU A 200 -13.27 -5.40 -5.64
CA LEU A 200 -13.41 -5.28 -7.09
C LEU A 200 -14.07 -6.54 -7.64
N GLU A 201 -15.03 -6.38 -8.54
CA GLU A 201 -15.74 -7.47 -9.20
C GLU A 201 -15.39 -7.54 -10.69
N GLU A 202 -15.80 -8.62 -11.37
CA GLU A 202 -15.42 -8.87 -12.76
C GLU A 202 -15.90 -7.75 -13.72
N ASN A 203 -17.05 -7.10 -13.46
CA ASN A 203 -17.47 -5.95 -14.26
C ASN A 203 -16.45 -4.79 -14.20
N HIS A 204 -15.90 -4.49 -13.01
CA HIS A 204 -14.87 -3.46 -12.82
C HIS A 204 -13.58 -3.83 -13.57
N ARG A 205 -13.18 -5.10 -13.51
CA ARG A 205 -12.04 -5.61 -14.26
C ARG A 205 -12.24 -5.46 -15.76
N GLN A 206 -13.43 -5.77 -16.28
CA GLN A 206 -13.76 -5.62 -17.69
C GLN A 206 -13.73 -4.15 -18.14
N GLU A 207 -14.13 -3.21 -17.30
CA GLU A 207 -14.01 -1.77 -17.58
C GLU A 207 -12.54 -1.36 -17.74
N LEU A 208 -11.64 -1.83 -16.86
CA LEU A 208 -10.20 -1.59 -16.97
C LEU A 208 -9.61 -2.19 -18.25
N LEU A 209 -9.98 -3.43 -18.58
CA LEU A 209 -9.53 -4.11 -19.82
C LEU A 209 -10.01 -3.42 -21.09
N ALA A 210 -11.21 -2.82 -21.09
CA ALA A 210 -11.77 -2.11 -22.22
C ALA A 210 -11.15 -0.72 -22.43
N SER A 211 -10.35 -0.24 -21.47
CA SER A 211 -9.67 1.07 -21.57
C SER A 211 -8.67 1.11 -22.74
N SER A 212 -8.55 2.26 -23.38
CA SER A 212 -7.47 2.54 -24.35
C SER A 212 -6.11 2.79 -23.68
N GLY A 213 -6.11 3.11 -22.35
CA GLY A 213 -4.90 3.39 -21.59
C GLY A 213 -4.11 2.13 -21.27
N ALA A 214 -2.77 2.24 -21.36
CA ALA A 214 -1.90 1.09 -21.08
C ALA A 214 -1.95 0.66 -19.60
N VAL A 215 -1.94 1.62 -18.66
CA VAL A 215 -1.97 1.34 -17.22
C VAL A 215 -3.26 0.63 -16.79
N PRO A 216 -4.49 1.15 -17.03
CA PRO A 216 -5.71 0.45 -16.64
C PRO A 216 -5.81 -0.96 -17.24
N ARG A 217 -5.38 -1.14 -18.49
CA ARG A 217 -5.42 -2.43 -19.17
C ARG A 217 -4.49 -3.44 -18.52
N ALA A 218 -3.25 -3.05 -18.23
CA ALA A 218 -2.29 -3.91 -17.51
C ALA A 218 -2.81 -4.32 -16.12
N LEU A 219 -3.40 -3.37 -15.37
CA LEU A 219 -4.04 -3.67 -14.07
C LEU A 219 -5.21 -4.65 -14.22
N GLY A 220 -6.05 -4.49 -15.26
CA GLY A 220 -7.13 -5.42 -15.57
C GLY A 220 -6.62 -6.84 -15.90
N GLU A 221 -5.46 -6.97 -16.56
CA GLU A 221 -4.80 -8.26 -16.82
C GLU A 221 -4.29 -8.89 -15.52
N MET A 222 -3.57 -8.12 -14.67
CA MET A 222 -3.07 -8.56 -13.36
C MET A 222 -4.19 -9.05 -12.44
N LEU A 223 -5.31 -8.33 -12.39
CA LEU A 223 -6.49 -8.70 -11.61
C LEU A 223 -7.05 -10.07 -12.01
N GLY A 224 -6.86 -10.53 -13.25
CA GLY A 224 -7.27 -11.86 -13.67
C GLY A 224 -6.57 -12.98 -12.91
N TYR A 225 -5.32 -12.79 -12.48
CA TYR A 225 -4.61 -13.73 -11.61
C TYR A 225 -5.12 -13.63 -10.17
N TYR A 226 -5.26 -12.42 -9.66
CA TYR A 226 -5.69 -12.12 -8.29
C TYR A 226 -7.09 -12.66 -8.00
N PHE A 227 -8.01 -12.52 -8.96
CA PHE A 227 -9.38 -13.04 -8.85
C PHE A 227 -9.44 -14.56 -8.71
N ARG A 228 -8.53 -15.31 -9.37
CA ARG A 228 -8.48 -16.78 -9.21
C ARG A 228 -8.17 -17.21 -7.77
N PHE A 229 -7.29 -16.46 -7.08
CA PHE A 229 -7.03 -16.71 -5.67
C PHE A 229 -8.27 -16.40 -4.81
N TYR A 230 -8.85 -15.23 -5.00
CA TYR A 230 -10.00 -14.78 -4.21
C TYR A 230 -11.30 -15.54 -4.50
N GLU A 231 -11.45 -16.14 -5.67
CA GLU A 231 -12.59 -17.02 -5.99
C GLU A 231 -12.70 -18.18 -4.99
N GLY A 232 -11.56 -18.71 -4.53
CA GLY A 232 -11.51 -19.70 -3.46
C GLY A 232 -12.04 -19.22 -2.11
N LEU A 233 -11.97 -17.91 -1.84
CA LEU A 233 -12.41 -17.30 -0.57
C LEU A 233 -13.85 -16.77 -0.65
N PHE A 234 -14.20 -16.08 -1.75
CA PHE A 234 -15.49 -15.40 -1.90
C PHE A 234 -16.53 -16.22 -2.70
N GLY A 235 -16.12 -17.33 -3.34
CA GLY A 235 -17.00 -18.13 -4.19
C GLY A 235 -17.44 -17.44 -5.48
N ARG A 236 -16.79 -16.34 -5.86
CA ARG A 236 -17.03 -15.57 -7.08
C ARG A 236 -15.76 -14.84 -7.53
N ALA A 237 -15.71 -14.47 -8.81
CA ALA A 237 -14.59 -13.70 -9.38
C ALA A 237 -14.60 -12.26 -8.85
N CYS A 238 -13.77 -11.99 -7.85
CA CYS A 238 -13.56 -10.66 -7.25
C CYS A 238 -12.21 -10.64 -6.53
N SER A 239 -11.78 -9.49 -6.01
CA SER A 239 -10.65 -9.37 -5.07
C SER A 239 -10.93 -8.30 -4.03
N ALA A 240 -10.40 -8.49 -2.82
CA ALA A 240 -10.32 -7.42 -1.84
C ALA A 240 -9.45 -6.27 -2.38
N MET A 241 -9.74 -5.04 -1.94
CA MET A 241 -8.98 -3.84 -2.28
C MET A 241 -8.18 -3.41 -1.04
N HIS A 242 -7.05 -4.10 -0.78
CA HIS A 242 -6.22 -3.79 0.39
C HIS A 242 -5.52 -2.44 0.22
N ASP A 243 -4.53 -2.39 -0.63
CA ASP A 243 -3.63 -1.26 -0.81
C ASP A 243 -4.25 -0.05 -1.49
N PRO A 244 -5.07 -0.21 -2.55
CA PRO A 244 -5.71 0.95 -3.16
C PRO A 244 -6.68 1.66 -2.21
N LEU A 245 -7.29 0.94 -1.26
CA LEU A 245 -8.12 1.55 -0.23
C LEU A 245 -7.26 2.35 0.77
N ALA A 246 -6.12 1.82 1.18
CA ALA A 246 -5.17 2.55 2.03
C ALA A 246 -4.65 3.81 1.31
N ALA A 247 -4.35 3.73 0.01
CA ALA A 247 -3.97 4.88 -0.79
C ALA A 247 -5.08 5.96 -0.85
N ALA A 248 -6.34 5.54 -1.04
CA ALA A 248 -7.47 6.46 -1.08
C ALA A 248 -7.73 7.17 0.27
N LEU A 249 -7.54 6.46 1.38
CA LEU A 249 -7.60 7.04 2.73
C LEU A 249 -6.43 8.03 2.96
N ALA A 250 -5.22 7.68 2.54
CA ALA A 250 -4.03 8.53 2.69
C ALA A 250 -4.13 9.86 1.94
N VAL A 251 -4.76 9.88 0.76
CA VAL A 251 -5.01 11.13 0.02
C VAL A 251 -6.29 11.86 0.45
N GLY A 252 -7.08 11.27 1.35
CA GLY A 252 -8.34 11.84 1.85
C GLY A 252 -9.49 11.80 0.82
N ALA A 253 -9.46 10.86 -0.12
CA ALA A 253 -10.50 10.73 -1.16
C ALA A 253 -11.73 9.95 -0.68
N VAL A 254 -11.59 9.16 0.37
CA VAL A 254 -12.67 8.39 0.99
C VAL A 254 -12.76 8.70 2.49
N THR A 255 -13.97 8.62 3.04
CA THR A 255 -14.24 8.92 4.44
C THR A 255 -14.54 7.64 5.21
N PRO A 256 -13.84 7.39 6.34
CA PRO A 256 -14.21 6.30 7.23
C PRO A 256 -15.56 6.55 7.90
N ALA A 257 -16.44 5.55 7.92
CA ALA A 257 -17.67 5.57 8.71
C ALA A 257 -17.41 5.24 10.18
N VAL A 258 -16.47 4.32 10.42
CA VAL A 258 -16.04 3.93 11.78
C VAL A 258 -14.52 3.86 11.80
N ALA A 259 -13.90 4.73 12.58
CA ALA A 259 -12.43 4.78 12.68
C ALA A 259 -11.97 5.33 14.06
N PRO A 260 -12.11 4.55 15.13
CA PRO A 260 -11.70 4.98 16.46
C PRO A 260 -10.17 5.16 16.55
N VAL A 261 -9.75 6.09 17.42
CA VAL A 261 -8.35 6.24 17.79
C VAL A 261 -8.11 5.45 19.09
N VAL A 262 -7.31 4.40 19.00
CA VAL A 262 -7.14 3.42 20.09
C VAL A 262 -5.67 3.04 20.28
N HIS A 263 -5.34 2.43 21.40
CA HIS A 263 -4.05 1.76 21.58
C HIS A 263 -4.01 0.50 20.73
N VAL A 264 -2.87 0.29 20.05
CA VAL A 264 -2.61 -0.89 19.22
C VAL A 264 -1.23 -1.42 19.58
N ASP A 265 -1.17 -2.69 19.94
CA ASP A 265 0.05 -3.46 20.15
C ASP A 265 0.16 -4.59 19.13
N VAL A 266 1.36 -5.13 18.94
CA VAL A 266 1.62 -6.30 18.10
C VAL A 266 2.22 -7.42 18.96
N ASP A 267 1.67 -8.63 18.86
CA ASP A 267 2.25 -9.78 19.54
C ASP A 267 3.52 -10.26 18.79
N THR A 268 4.68 -10.00 19.40
CA THR A 268 6.00 -10.44 18.92
C THR A 268 6.46 -11.76 19.56
N THR A 269 5.64 -12.38 20.44
CA THR A 269 6.00 -13.64 21.06
C THR A 269 6.01 -14.79 20.05
N SER A 270 6.64 -15.92 20.39
CA SER A 270 6.66 -17.12 19.55
C SER A 270 5.39 -17.99 19.65
N GLY A 271 4.31 -17.46 20.27
CA GLY A 271 3.05 -18.15 20.45
C GLY A 271 2.16 -18.17 19.20
N PRO A 272 0.96 -18.78 19.30
CA PRO A 272 0.01 -18.88 18.20
C PRO A 272 -0.58 -17.54 17.75
N SER A 273 -0.42 -16.49 18.56
CA SER A 273 -0.85 -15.12 18.27
C SER A 273 0.22 -14.22 17.70
N ARG A 274 1.43 -14.75 17.39
CA ARG A 274 2.51 -13.96 16.79
C ARG A 274 2.04 -13.22 15.54
N GLY A 275 2.28 -11.91 15.50
CA GLY A 275 1.86 -11.01 14.43
C GLY A 275 0.42 -10.50 14.56
N GLN A 276 -0.32 -10.89 15.61
CA GLN A 276 -1.64 -10.33 15.89
C GLN A 276 -1.54 -8.84 16.25
N THR A 277 -2.36 -8.00 15.62
CA THR A 277 -2.61 -6.62 16.06
C THR A 277 -3.65 -6.63 17.19
N VAL A 278 -3.25 -6.19 18.37
CA VAL A 278 -4.10 -6.12 19.55
C VAL A 278 -4.62 -4.71 19.69
N CYS A 279 -5.79 -4.44 19.09
CA CYS A 279 -6.45 -3.14 19.15
C CYS A 279 -7.35 -3.05 20.41
N ASP A 280 -7.23 -1.98 21.19
CA ASP A 280 -8.11 -1.78 22.35
C ASP A 280 -9.51 -1.30 21.92
N LEU A 281 -10.32 -2.22 21.45
CA LEU A 281 -11.69 -1.97 20.99
C LEU A 281 -12.76 -2.25 22.08
N ARG A 282 -12.38 -2.30 23.38
CA ARG A 282 -13.34 -2.48 24.49
C ARG A 282 -14.42 -1.41 24.53
N GLY A 283 -14.19 -0.25 23.89
CA GLY A 283 -15.18 0.81 23.74
C GLY A 283 -16.26 0.58 22.69
N LEU A 284 -16.28 -0.55 21.97
CA LEU A 284 -17.20 -0.82 20.84
C LEU A 284 -18.68 -0.53 21.15
N TYR A 285 -19.15 -0.87 22.35
CA TYR A 285 -20.55 -0.66 22.75
C TYR A 285 -20.80 0.70 23.44
N MET A 286 -19.79 1.58 23.47
CA MET A 286 -19.81 2.88 24.13
C MET A 286 -19.43 4.01 23.17
N ASP A 287 -19.57 3.77 21.86
CA ASP A 287 -19.19 4.71 20.80
C ASP A 287 -17.69 5.15 20.88
N TYR A 288 -16.83 4.21 21.23
CA TYR A 288 -15.38 4.36 21.29
C TYR A 288 -14.92 5.63 22.05
N PRO A 289 -15.07 5.69 23.38
CA PRO A 289 -14.61 6.82 24.16
C PRO A 289 -13.12 7.07 23.94
N GLU A 290 -12.71 8.34 24.04
CA GLU A 290 -11.33 8.76 23.90
C GLU A 290 -10.40 7.95 24.82
N GLN A 291 -9.29 7.46 24.27
CA GLN A 291 -8.24 6.76 24.99
C GLN A 291 -7.02 7.68 25.13
N PRO A 292 -6.72 8.19 26.33
CA PRO A 292 -5.59 9.12 26.52
C PRO A 292 -4.26 8.53 26.02
N GLY A 293 -3.57 9.27 25.14
CA GLY A 293 -2.29 8.87 24.58
C GLY A 293 -2.38 7.90 23.38
N ALA A 294 -3.58 7.46 22.98
CA ALA A 294 -3.75 6.69 21.75
C ALA A 294 -3.51 7.57 20.52
N ARG A 295 -2.85 7.00 19.49
CA ARG A 295 -2.49 7.71 18.24
C ARG A 295 -2.81 6.91 16.99
N CYS A 296 -3.28 5.66 17.13
CA CYS A 296 -3.60 4.81 16.00
C CYS A 296 -5.11 4.87 15.71
N ARG A 297 -5.46 5.47 14.59
CA ARG A 297 -6.81 5.44 14.01
C ARG A 297 -6.99 4.13 13.27
N VAL A 298 -7.84 3.25 13.76
CA VAL A 298 -8.13 1.94 13.17
C VAL A 298 -9.40 2.07 12.33
N VAL A 299 -9.29 1.92 11.01
CA VAL A 299 -10.41 2.04 10.08
C VAL A 299 -11.19 0.73 10.03
N LEU A 300 -12.41 0.72 10.58
CA LEU A 300 -13.25 -0.48 10.67
C LEU A 300 -14.36 -0.53 9.60
N ALA A 301 -14.77 0.62 9.07
CA ALA A 301 -15.77 0.72 8.02
C ALA A 301 -15.64 2.01 7.21
N LEU A 302 -16.10 1.98 5.96
CA LEU A 302 -16.18 3.15 5.07
C LEU A 302 -17.62 3.64 4.92
N GLU A 303 -17.75 4.91 4.49
CA GLU A 303 -18.97 5.45 3.93
C GLU A 303 -19.02 5.08 2.42
N GLY A 304 -20.01 4.29 2.03
CA GLY A 304 -20.24 3.91 0.62
C GLY A 304 -19.34 2.80 0.09
N ASP A 305 -19.35 2.64 -1.23
CA ASP A 305 -18.58 1.65 -1.97
C ASP A 305 -17.37 2.32 -2.64
N PHE A 306 -16.19 1.75 -2.44
CA PHE A 306 -14.94 2.30 -2.97
C PHE A 306 -14.65 1.87 -4.42
N ALA A 307 -15.14 0.72 -4.88
CA ALA A 307 -14.80 0.16 -6.18
C ALA A 307 -15.10 1.09 -7.37
N PRO A 308 -16.30 1.75 -7.46
CA PRO A 308 -16.58 2.68 -8.53
C PRO A 308 -15.61 3.86 -8.56
N HIS A 309 -15.26 4.41 -7.40
CA HIS A 309 -14.33 5.53 -7.28
C HIS A 309 -12.91 5.15 -7.75
N LEU A 310 -12.43 3.97 -7.37
CA LEU A 310 -11.13 3.46 -7.82
C LEU A 310 -11.08 3.34 -9.35
N VAL A 311 -12.08 2.67 -9.94
CA VAL A 311 -12.14 2.43 -11.40
C VAL A 311 -12.23 3.75 -12.16
N GLU A 312 -13.13 4.66 -11.75
CA GLU A 312 -13.28 5.99 -12.36
C GLU A 312 -11.95 6.78 -12.33
N THR A 313 -11.25 6.76 -11.19
CA THR A 313 -9.96 7.45 -11.03
C THR A 313 -8.90 6.89 -11.99
N LEU A 314 -8.77 5.57 -12.08
CA LEU A 314 -7.81 4.92 -12.96
C LEU A 314 -8.11 5.16 -14.45
N LEU A 315 -9.39 5.14 -14.84
CA LEU A 315 -9.82 5.41 -16.22
C LEU A 315 -9.61 6.89 -16.62
N ALA A 316 -9.90 7.82 -15.71
CA ALA A 316 -9.69 9.25 -15.94
C ALA A 316 -8.20 9.61 -16.11
N TYR A 317 -7.31 8.98 -15.34
CA TYR A 317 -5.88 9.14 -15.45
C TYR A 317 -5.35 8.76 -16.84
N SER A 318 -5.81 7.65 -17.38
CA SER A 318 -5.47 7.18 -18.73
C SER A 318 -5.83 8.20 -19.83
N SER A 319 -6.99 8.86 -19.72
CA SER A 319 -7.43 9.86 -20.70
C SER A 319 -6.60 11.15 -20.65
N ALA A 320 -6.14 11.55 -19.47
CA ALA A 320 -5.29 12.72 -19.29
C ALA A 320 -3.87 12.51 -19.86
N ALA A 321 -3.30 11.32 -19.69
CA ALA A 321 -2.01 10.94 -20.27
C ALA A 321 -2.04 10.95 -21.81
N ALA A 322 -3.11 10.44 -22.42
CA ALA A 322 -3.29 10.43 -23.88
C ALA A 322 -3.46 11.84 -24.48
N ALA A 323 -4.01 12.78 -23.71
CA ALA A 323 -4.20 14.17 -24.15
C ALA A 323 -2.93 15.02 -24.09
N SER A 324 -1.90 14.58 -23.35
CA SER A 324 -0.62 15.26 -23.17
C SER A 324 0.44 14.89 -24.21
N GLU A 325 0.23 13.89 -25.07
CA GLU A 325 1.12 13.60 -26.18
C GLU A 325 1.04 14.73 -27.23
N PRO A 326 2.15 15.35 -27.61
CA PRO A 326 2.12 16.39 -28.64
C PRO A 326 1.68 15.76 -29.96
N VAL A 327 0.58 16.26 -30.51
CA VAL A 327 0.13 15.94 -31.88
C VAL A 327 1.33 16.09 -32.82
N GLY A 328 1.77 14.97 -33.40
CA GLY A 328 3.00 14.84 -34.15
C GLY A 328 3.21 15.97 -35.15
N ALA A 329 4.41 16.54 -35.14
CA ALA A 329 4.88 17.41 -36.18
C ALA A 329 4.89 16.61 -37.50
N THR A 330 3.94 16.90 -38.34
CA THR A 330 3.94 16.45 -39.74
C THR A 330 5.19 17.02 -40.40
N VAL A 331 6.17 16.16 -40.64
CA VAL A 331 7.34 16.54 -41.48
C VAL A 331 6.82 16.67 -42.89
N ALA A 332 6.88 17.90 -43.40
CA ALA A 332 6.70 18.21 -44.80
C ALA A 332 7.99 17.97 -45.57
#